data_4cda2867250bca9c62e11bc66eb1e25a
#
_entry.id   4cda2867250bca9c62e11bc66eb1e25a
#
_cell.length_a   1.000
_cell.length_b   1.000
_cell.length_c   1.000
_cell.angle_alpha   90.00
_cell.angle_beta   90.00
_cell.angle_gamma   90.00
#
_symmetry.space_group_name_H-M   'P 1'
#
loop_
_entity.id
_entity.type
_entity.pdbx_description
1 polymer ?
#
loop_
_entity_poly.entity_id
_entity_poly.type
_entity_poly.pdbx_seq_one_letter_code
_entity_poly.pdbx_strand_id
1 'polypeptide(L)'
;MKLVFWPTAWEDYLHWQTHDAKLLEKLNSLIEECLRHPFKGTGKPEPLAGNLSGWWSRRINQEHRLVYRVSGKGDAQELQVAQCRYHY
;
A
#
# COMPACT_ATOMS: atom_id res chain seq x y z
N MET A 1 -11.61 -4.28 8.56
CA MET A 1 -10.22 -4.05 8.95
C MET A 1 -9.89 -2.57 8.96
N LYS A 2 -9.02 -2.14 9.85
CA LYS A 2 -8.60 -0.74 9.94
C LYS A 2 -7.53 -0.45 8.90
N LEU A 3 -7.48 0.80 8.42
CA LEU A 3 -6.42 1.27 7.55
C LEU A 3 -5.44 2.09 8.39
N VAL A 4 -4.16 1.69 8.38
CA VAL A 4 -3.11 2.33 9.17
C VAL A 4 -1.98 2.77 8.25
N PHE A 5 -1.60 4.04 8.33
CA PHE A 5 -0.43 4.55 7.60
C PHE A 5 0.73 4.72 8.56
N TRP A 6 1.87 4.16 8.21
CA TRP A 6 3.12 4.48 8.88
C TRP A 6 3.52 5.92 8.53
N PRO A 7 4.33 6.58 9.35
CA PRO A 7 4.69 7.99 9.11
C PRO A 7 5.24 8.27 7.70
N THR A 8 6.12 7.43 7.19
CA THR A 8 6.67 7.58 5.84
C THR A 8 5.57 7.49 4.78
N ALA A 9 4.67 6.52 4.94
CA ALA A 9 3.57 6.35 4.00
C ALA A 9 2.62 7.54 4.01
N TRP A 10 2.38 8.11 5.18
CA TRP A 10 1.53 9.30 5.30
C TRP A 10 2.16 10.49 4.58
N GLU A 11 3.48 10.69 4.74
CA GLU A 11 4.21 11.72 4.01
C GLU A 11 4.13 11.51 2.51
N ASP A 12 4.29 10.26 2.05
CA ASP A 12 4.17 9.92 0.63
C ASP A 12 2.78 10.27 0.10
N TYR A 13 1.75 9.91 0.86
CA TYR A 13 0.36 10.17 0.48
C TYR A 13 0.10 11.67 0.34
N LEU A 14 0.56 12.46 1.30
CA LEU A 14 0.42 13.92 1.26
C LEU A 14 1.16 14.51 0.06
N HIS A 15 2.31 13.96 -0.29
CA HIS A 15 3.07 14.37 -1.48
C HIS A 15 2.22 14.24 -2.74
N TRP A 16 1.54 13.10 -2.90
CA TRP A 16 0.70 12.87 -4.09
C TRP A 16 -0.51 13.80 -4.14
N GLN A 17 -1.08 14.17 -3.01
CA GLN A 17 -2.20 15.12 -2.97
C GLN A 17 -1.82 16.45 -3.60
N THR A 18 -0.58 16.85 -3.49
CA THR A 18 -0.10 18.14 -3.98
C THR A 18 0.50 18.06 -5.39
N HIS A 19 1.09 16.92 -5.75
CA HIS A 19 1.92 16.82 -6.94
C HIS A 19 1.36 15.96 -8.06
N ASP A 20 0.47 15.01 -7.78
CA ASP A 20 -0.02 14.11 -8.83
C ASP A 20 -1.38 13.53 -8.50
N ALA A 21 -2.42 14.22 -8.92
CA ALA A 21 -3.80 13.83 -8.63
C ALA A 21 -4.19 12.49 -9.27
N LYS A 22 -3.67 12.19 -10.47
CA LYS A 22 -3.98 10.92 -11.14
C LYS A 22 -3.36 9.74 -10.44
N LEU A 23 -2.12 9.90 -10.00
CA LEU A 23 -1.46 8.86 -9.23
C LEU A 23 -2.20 8.63 -7.91
N LEU A 24 -2.63 9.70 -7.27
CA LEU A 24 -3.40 9.61 -6.03
C LEU A 24 -4.68 8.80 -6.23
N GLU A 25 -5.40 9.06 -7.30
CA GLU A 25 -6.62 8.31 -7.65
C GLU A 25 -6.33 6.82 -7.75
N LYS A 26 -5.28 6.47 -8.46
CA LYS A 26 -4.89 5.07 -8.61
C LYS A 26 -4.48 4.45 -7.29
N LEU A 27 -3.69 5.17 -6.50
CA LEU A 27 -3.29 4.73 -5.18
C LEU A 27 -4.50 4.46 -4.28
N ASN A 28 -5.45 5.38 -4.28
CA ASN A 28 -6.68 5.21 -3.50
C ASN A 28 -7.45 3.96 -3.92
N SER A 29 -7.55 3.71 -5.23
CA SER A 29 -8.21 2.50 -5.75
C SER A 29 -7.50 1.24 -5.31
N LEU A 30 -6.16 1.24 -5.32
CA LEU A 30 -5.38 0.10 -4.88
C LEU A 30 -5.57 -0.17 -3.39
N ILE A 31 -5.60 0.87 -2.58
CA ILE A 31 -5.83 0.73 -1.14
C ILE A 31 -7.22 0.15 -0.87
N GLU A 32 -8.26 0.67 -1.54
CA GLU A 32 -9.60 0.15 -1.40
C GLU A 32 -9.68 -1.33 -1.77
N GLU A 33 -9.02 -1.70 -2.86
CA GLU A 33 -8.97 -3.09 -3.29
C GLU A 33 -8.22 -3.96 -2.27
N CYS A 34 -7.12 -3.48 -1.72
CA CYS A 34 -6.36 -4.18 -0.67
C CYS A 34 -7.22 -4.46 0.56
N LEU A 35 -8.10 -3.53 0.92
CA LEU A 35 -8.98 -3.72 2.07
C LEU A 35 -9.96 -4.88 1.86
N ARG A 36 -10.29 -5.18 0.62
CA ARG A 36 -11.18 -6.30 0.27
C ARG A 36 -10.41 -7.56 -0.07
N HIS A 37 -9.33 -7.43 -0.84
CA HIS A 37 -8.55 -8.56 -1.37
C HIS A 37 -7.06 -8.24 -1.28
N PRO A 38 -6.43 -8.39 -0.09
CA PRO A 38 -5.05 -7.94 0.09
C PRO A 38 -4.01 -8.72 -0.72
N PHE A 39 -4.32 -9.94 -1.16
CA PHE A 39 -3.30 -10.79 -1.77
C PHE A 39 -3.54 -11.09 -3.25
N LYS A 40 -4.54 -10.47 -3.85
CA LYS A 40 -4.82 -10.65 -5.29
C LYS A 40 -5.48 -9.41 -5.86
N GLY A 41 -5.36 -9.24 -7.17
CA GLY A 41 -6.02 -8.15 -7.88
C GLY A 41 -5.05 -7.27 -8.65
N THR A 42 -5.41 -5.99 -8.76
CA THR A 42 -4.70 -5.01 -9.59
C THR A 42 -3.32 -4.66 -9.03
N GLY A 43 -2.38 -4.36 -9.92
CA GLY A 43 -1.05 -3.89 -9.53
C GLY A 43 -0.06 -5.00 -9.25
N LYS A 44 -0.36 -6.22 -9.64
CA LYS A 44 0.51 -7.39 -9.46
C LYS A 44 0.95 -7.55 -8.00
N PRO A 45 0.01 -7.81 -7.08
CA PRO A 45 0.38 -8.01 -5.67
C PRO A 45 1.35 -9.19 -5.53
N GLU A 46 2.44 -8.96 -4.82
CA GLU A 46 3.44 -9.99 -4.59
C GLU A 46 4.07 -9.85 -3.21
N PRO A 47 4.39 -10.99 -2.58
CA PRO A 47 5.06 -10.97 -1.28
C PRO A 47 6.52 -10.56 -1.45
N LEU A 48 7.05 -9.84 -0.48
CA LEU A 48 8.43 -9.40 -0.47
C LEU A 48 9.28 -10.35 0.37
N ALA A 49 10.59 -10.28 0.18
CA ALA A 49 11.53 -11.18 0.84
C ALA A 49 12.58 -10.42 1.64
N GLY A 50 13.48 -11.14 2.30
CA GLY A 50 14.57 -10.56 3.06
C GLY A 50 14.07 -9.68 4.19
N ASN A 51 14.59 -8.47 4.29
CA ASN A 51 14.21 -7.53 5.33
C ASN A 51 12.74 -7.12 5.30
N LEU A 52 12.09 -7.33 4.15
CA LEU A 52 10.69 -6.97 3.96
C LEU A 52 9.77 -8.19 3.99
N SER A 53 10.26 -9.33 4.49
CA SER A 53 9.46 -10.52 4.64
C SER A 53 8.20 -10.23 5.48
N GLY A 54 7.04 -10.69 4.99
CA GLY A 54 5.76 -10.40 5.63
C GLY A 54 5.04 -9.19 5.02
N TRP A 55 5.74 -8.38 4.27
CA TRP A 55 5.15 -7.28 3.53
C TRP A 55 4.83 -7.70 2.10
N TRP A 56 3.93 -6.95 1.48
CA TRP A 56 3.51 -7.15 0.09
C TRP A 56 3.66 -5.84 -0.66
N SER A 57 3.74 -5.92 -2.00
CA SER A 57 3.73 -4.71 -2.82
C SER A 57 2.73 -4.82 -3.95
N ARG A 58 2.21 -3.66 -4.37
CA ARG A 58 1.46 -3.50 -5.61
C ARG A 58 2.07 -2.35 -6.39
N ARG A 59 2.06 -2.45 -7.70
CA ARG A 59 2.55 -1.38 -8.57
C ARG A 59 1.51 -0.28 -8.65
N ILE A 60 1.91 0.94 -8.36
CA ILE A 60 1.09 2.12 -8.62
C ILE A 60 1.31 2.53 -10.08
N ASN A 61 2.58 2.59 -10.49
CA ASN A 61 3.02 2.76 -11.86
C ASN A 61 4.38 2.08 -12.00
N GLN A 62 5.15 2.37 -13.07
CA GLN A 62 6.45 1.74 -13.25
C GLN A 62 7.46 2.12 -12.19
N GLU A 63 7.33 3.30 -11.63
CA GLU A 63 8.30 3.87 -10.70
C GLU A 63 7.94 3.68 -9.24
N HIS A 64 6.66 3.69 -8.90
CA HIS A 64 6.20 3.73 -7.52
C HIS A 64 5.44 2.49 -7.11
N ARG A 65 5.61 2.11 -5.84
CA ARG A 65 5.01 0.91 -5.24
C ARG A 65 4.26 1.25 -3.97
N LEU A 66 3.14 0.55 -3.78
CA LEU A 66 2.42 0.53 -2.52
C LEU A 66 2.94 -0.69 -1.75
N VAL A 67 3.55 -0.45 -0.59
CA VAL A 67 4.05 -1.51 0.28
C VAL A 67 3.16 -1.60 1.50
N TYR A 68 2.64 -2.80 1.76
CA TYR A 68 1.63 -2.99 2.80
C TYR A 68 1.71 -4.38 3.41
N ARG A 69 1.03 -4.55 4.55
CA ARG A 69 0.83 -5.86 5.14
C ARG A 69 -0.49 -5.91 5.89
N VAL A 70 -1.00 -7.13 6.11
CA VAL A 70 -2.16 -7.35 6.94
C VAL A 70 -1.66 -7.84 8.30
N SER A 71 -2.14 -7.23 9.37
CA SER A 71 -1.74 -7.54 10.72
C SER A 71 -2.98 -7.74 11.59
N GLY A 72 -2.87 -8.58 12.62
CA GLY A 72 -3.97 -8.82 13.54
C GLY A 72 -4.96 -9.86 13.05
N LYS A 73 -5.97 -10.13 13.86
CA LYS A 73 -6.99 -11.15 13.57
C LYS A 73 -8.39 -10.61 13.88
N GLY A 74 -9.37 -11.09 13.13
CA GLY A 74 -10.77 -10.74 13.36
C GLY A 74 -10.98 -9.24 13.35
N ASP A 75 -11.65 -8.71 14.36
CA ASP A 75 -11.94 -7.29 14.45
C ASP A 75 -10.71 -6.41 14.69
N ALA A 76 -9.59 -7.02 15.10
CA ALA A 76 -8.33 -6.30 15.30
C ALA A 76 -7.47 -6.27 14.04
N GLN A 77 -7.96 -6.77 12.92
CA GLN A 77 -7.20 -6.81 11.68
C GLN A 77 -6.97 -5.42 11.11
N GLU A 78 -5.75 -5.20 10.64
CA GLU A 78 -5.32 -3.91 10.07
C GLU A 78 -4.65 -4.12 8.73
N LEU A 79 -4.90 -3.21 7.80
CA LEU A 79 -4.08 -3.03 6.62
C LEU A 79 -3.09 -1.92 6.95
N GLN A 80 -1.81 -2.26 7.04
CA GLN A 80 -0.75 -1.31 7.34
C GLN A 80 -0.02 -0.93 6.07
N VAL A 81 0.06 0.37 5.79
CA VAL A 81 0.78 0.89 4.62
C VAL A 81 2.11 1.46 5.10
N ALA A 82 3.22 0.90 4.60
CA ALA A 82 4.56 1.32 5.00
C ALA A 82 5.12 2.43 4.12
N GLN A 83 4.82 2.38 2.84
CA GLN A 83 5.23 3.41 1.88
C GLN A 83 4.37 3.34 0.63
N CYS A 84 4.28 4.44 -0.10
CA CYS A 84 3.58 4.48 -1.37
C CYS A 84 4.26 5.41 -2.38
N ARG A 85 5.59 5.49 -2.28
CA ARG A 85 6.42 6.28 -3.19
C ARG A 85 7.74 5.53 -3.39
N TYR A 86 8.28 5.59 -4.63
CA TYR A 86 9.52 4.91 -5.03
C TYR A 86 9.41 3.38 -4.97
N HIS A 87 10.53 2.74 -5.20
CA HIS A 87 10.74 1.32 -5.00
C HIS A 87 11.28 1.06 -3.60
N TYR A 88 11.16 -0.17 -3.18
CA TYR A 88 11.76 -0.65 -1.96
C TYR A 88 13.14 -1.26 -2.24
#